data_63fd9307b9be5204384d8d190f71a626
#
_entry.id   63fd9307b9be5204384d8d190f71a626
#
_cell.length_a   1.000
_cell.length_b   1.000
_cell.length_c   1.000
_cell.angle_alpha   90.00
_cell.angle_beta   90.00
_cell.angle_gamma   90.00
#
_symmetry.space_group_name_H-M   'P 1'
#
loop_
_entity.id
_entity.type
_entity.pdbx_description
1 polymer ?
#
loop_
_entity_poly.entity_id
_entity_poly.type
_entity_poly.pdbx_seq_one_letter_code
_entity_poly.pdbx_strand_id
1 'polypeptide(L)'
;MAFRFLHLADLHLDTNFGGRPETRERLRAATREAFERAVDYAIEQRLDAVLAAGDLYDDPILSLKTELWLVAQVERLASEGIWFLACCGNHDPGASHLRAAKLGVEAPSPEAADWRRRVHLFRRPVPEAVRVTDRDGNAIGIVVGAGHASAAEAGNLAAAFPDVDETLPVVGLLHTHVATAHASEGHDRYAPSTAADYERLAYSYWALGHIHKRQRAVAGLPVFYAGNLQGRNPRETGEKGGYVVEAHPRAAAEPEFVPFAPVRWERLEIDALPDSNALAVLVEDLARRIGAMWESASDELAVRIELSGTSPLARALRDDEERRQIAEDLIGRTGALEVQLRTDGLSQPFDPVELRESPTVVAKALELIRAAEADPELLESLAPEDLATAVSAGEERRAYLAALLSGLSDELIQRSFAGDGE
;
A
#
# COMPACT_ATOMS: atom_id res chain seq x y z
N MET A 1 -23.69 3.22 27.79
CA MET A 1 -24.13 3.29 26.39
C MET A 1 -22.95 2.90 25.53
N ALA A 2 -23.15 2.18 24.44
CA ALA A 2 -22.11 1.88 23.48
C ALA A 2 -22.03 3.00 22.45
N PHE A 3 -20.82 3.31 21.96
CA PHE A 3 -20.59 4.19 20.83
C PHE A 3 -20.17 3.34 19.62
N ARG A 4 -21.03 3.26 18.60
CA ARG A 4 -20.84 2.45 17.40
C ARG A 4 -20.44 3.29 16.22
N PHE A 5 -19.31 3.01 15.61
CA PHE A 5 -18.80 3.81 14.50
C PHE A 5 -18.07 2.98 13.44
N LEU A 6 -17.93 3.57 12.25
CA LEU A 6 -17.11 3.06 11.17
C LEU A 6 -15.78 3.82 11.14
N HIS A 7 -14.66 3.11 11.21
CA HIS A 7 -13.31 3.66 11.05
C HIS A 7 -12.83 3.42 9.61
N LEU A 8 -12.65 4.49 8.86
CA LEU A 8 -12.07 4.55 7.53
C LEU A 8 -10.75 5.33 7.58
N ALA A 9 -9.86 5.09 6.61
CA ALA A 9 -8.64 5.86 6.43
C ALA A 9 -8.21 5.85 4.95
N ASP A 10 -7.32 6.76 4.59
CA ASP A 10 -6.57 6.73 3.34
C ASP A 10 -7.49 6.53 2.12
N LEU A 11 -8.49 7.41 1.97
CA LEU A 11 -9.45 7.35 0.88
C LEU A 11 -8.80 7.74 -0.46
N HIS A 12 -7.90 8.73 -0.41
CA HIS A 12 -7.17 9.23 -1.59
C HIS A 12 -8.05 9.51 -2.80
N LEU A 13 -9.11 10.25 -2.60
CA LEU A 13 -9.99 10.70 -3.69
C LEU A 13 -9.18 11.47 -4.74
N ASP A 14 -9.54 11.28 -6.00
CA ASP A 14 -8.90 11.88 -7.18
C ASP A 14 -7.42 11.47 -7.39
N THR A 15 -6.99 10.31 -6.85
CA THR A 15 -5.67 9.73 -7.14
C THR A 15 -5.38 9.70 -8.65
N ASN A 16 -4.16 10.09 -9.01
CA ASN A 16 -3.66 9.98 -10.37
C ASN A 16 -3.13 8.55 -10.62
N PHE A 17 -4.02 7.64 -10.99
CA PHE A 17 -3.68 6.24 -11.26
C PHE A 17 -2.80 6.10 -12.51
N GLY A 18 -1.85 5.15 -12.47
CA GLY A 18 -1.14 4.67 -13.65
C GLY A 18 -1.93 3.61 -14.43
N GLY A 19 -1.33 3.05 -15.50
CA GLY A 19 -1.93 1.98 -16.29
C GLY A 19 -2.74 2.45 -17.49
N ARG A 20 -3.57 1.57 -18.04
CA ARG A 20 -4.43 1.85 -19.21
C ARG A 20 -5.50 2.90 -18.86
N PRO A 21 -5.95 3.73 -19.84
CA PRO A 21 -6.96 4.76 -19.57
C PRO A 21 -8.23 4.21 -18.92
N GLU A 22 -8.74 3.07 -19.38
CA GLU A 22 -9.95 2.42 -18.86
C GLU A 22 -9.77 1.97 -17.40
N THR A 23 -8.60 1.37 -17.10
CA THR A 23 -8.26 0.95 -15.73
C THR A 23 -8.16 2.14 -14.80
N ARG A 24 -7.51 3.24 -15.23
CA ARG A 24 -7.42 4.48 -14.43
C ARG A 24 -8.79 5.07 -14.11
N GLU A 25 -9.66 5.13 -15.11
CA GLU A 25 -11.02 5.65 -14.93
C GLU A 25 -11.84 4.76 -14.00
N ARG A 26 -11.74 3.43 -14.19
CA ARG A 26 -12.43 2.46 -13.31
C ARG A 26 -11.95 2.54 -11.86
N LEU A 27 -10.64 2.66 -11.62
CA LEU A 27 -10.09 2.78 -10.26
C LEU A 27 -10.53 4.08 -9.57
N ARG A 28 -10.60 5.21 -10.31
CA ARG A 28 -11.17 6.46 -9.77
C ARG A 28 -12.65 6.31 -9.40
N ALA A 29 -13.42 5.62 -10.23
CA ALA A 29 -14.81 5.31 -9.92
C ALA A 29 -14.91 4.36 -8.72
N ALA A 30 -14.04 3.34 -8.65
CA ALA A 30 -13.99 2.39 -7.56
C ALA A 30 -13.73 3.03 -6.20
N THR A 31 -12.83 4.02 -6.12
CA THR A 31 -12.58 4.75 -4.87
C THR A 31 -13.83 5.46 -4.36
N ARG A 32 -14.60 6.09 -5.27
CA ARG A 32 -15.88 6.73 -4.91
C ARG A 32 -16.94 5.70 -4.53
N GLU A 33 -17.07 4.63 -5.30
CA GLU A 33 -18.01 3.54 -5.03
C GLU A 33 -17.74 2.87 -3.67
N ALA A 34 -16.46 2.67 -3.31
CA ALA A 34 -16.10 2.12 -2.00
C ALA A 34 -16.57 3.03 -0.85
N PHE A 35 -16.45 4.35 -1.00
CA PHE A 35 -16.95 5.29 0.00
C PHE A 35 -18.48 5.35 0.04
N GLU A 36 -19.16 5.28 -1.11
CA GLU A 36 -20.63 5.18 -1.17
C GLU A 36 -21.13 3.93 -0.45
N ARG A 37 -20.51 2.76 -0.71
CA ARG A 37 -20.83 1.51 0.01
C ARG A 37 -20.62 1.64 1.52
N ALA A 38 -19.56 2.34 1.95
CA ALA A 38 -19.29 2.59 3.36
C ALA A 38 -20.35 3.50 4.00
N VAL A 39 -20.78 4.54 3.29
CA VAL A 39 -21.89 5.44 3.70
C VAL A 39 -23.20 4.68 3.78
N ASP A 40 -23.56 3.90 2.76
CA ASP A 40 -24.77 3.07 2.74
C ASP A 40 -24.78 2.10 3.92
N TYR A 41 -23.65 1.41 4.15
CA TYR A 41 -23.51 0.51 5.29
C TYR A 41 -23.71 1.23 6.63
N ALA A 42 -23.09 2.40 6.82
CA ALA A 42 -23.23 3.16 8.05
C ALA A 42 -24.70 3.55 8.32
N ILE A 43 -25.43 3.92 7.27
CA ILE A 43 -26.87 4.26 7.33
C ILE A 43 -27.71 3.02 7.64
N GLU A 44 -27.50 1.91 6.93
CA GLU A 44 -28.24 0.65 7.11
C GLU A 44 -28.03 0.07 8.51
N GLN A 45 -26.79 0.10 9.00
CA GLN A 45 -26.43 -0.37 10.34
C GLN A 45 -26.75 0.63 11.45
N ARG A 46 -27.26 1.82 11.11
CA ARG A 46 -27.59 2.90 12.04
C ARG A 46 -26.43 3.22 12.99
N LEU A 47 -25.22 3.35 12.43
CA LEU A 47 -24.04 3.71 13.21
C LEU A 47 -24.18 5.14 13.76
N ASP A 48 -23.43 5.46 14.79
CA ASP A 48 -23.45 6.78 15.42
C ASP A 48 -22.50 7.76 14.71
N ALA A 49 -21.40 7.23 14.15
CA ALA A 49 -20.40 8.04 13.46
C ALA A 49 -19.65 7.26 12.36
N VAL A 50 -19.08 8.05 11.44
CA VAL A 50 -18.00 7.63 10.53
C VAL A 50 -16.76 8.45 10.88
N LEU A 51 -15.67 7.79 11.21
CA LEU A 51 -14.37 8.39 11.51
C LEU A 51 -13.43 8.14 10.32
N ALA A 52 -12.88 9.22 9.73
CA ALA A 52 -11.94 9.14 8.62
C ALA A 52 -10.55 9.63 9.08
N ALA A 53 -9.60 8.71 9.17
CA ALA A 53 -8.29 8.94 9.78
C ALA A 53 -7.26 9.47 8.76
N GLY A 54 -7.57 10.60 8.10
CA GLY A 54 -6.67 11.34 7.21
C GLY A 54 -6.65 10.85 5.78
N ASP A 55 -5.94 11.60 4.95
CA ASP A 55 -5.75 11.36 3.52
C ASP A 55 -7.07 11.09 2.78
N LEU A 56 -8.04 12.02 2.96
CA LEU A 56 -9.29 11.99 2.21
C LEU A 56 -9.03 12.23 0.71
N TYR A 57 -8.01 13.02 0.39
CA TYR A 57 -7.61 13.39 -0.97
C TYR A 57 -6.16 13.03 -1.23
N ASP A 58 -5.83 12.76 -2.51
CA ASP A 58 -4.45 12.45 -2.91
C ASP A 58 -3.66 13.69 -3.39
N ASP A 59 -4.35 14.78 -3.68
CA ASP A 59 -3.78 16.05 -4.13
C ASP A 59 -4.45 17.21 -3.39
N PRO A 60 -3.74 18.28 -3.00
CA PRO A 60 -4.32 19.48 -2.43
C PRO A 60 -5.37 20.17 -3.32
N ILE A 61 -5.47 19.78 -4.60
CA ILE A 61 -6.46 20.30 -5.56
C ILE A 61 -7.45 19.21 -5.93
N LEU A 62 -8.53 19.12 -5.17
CA LEU A 62 -9.65 18.25 -5.50
C LEU A 62 -10.44 18.82 -6.69
N SER A 63 -10.96 17.94 -7.57
CA SER A 63 -11.89 18.39 -8.61
C SER A 63 -13.20 18.87 -7.98
N LEU A 64 -13.78 19.94 -8.53
CA LEU A 64 -15.07 20.47 -8.02
C LEU A 64 -16.17 19.39 -8.02
N LYS A 65 -16.14 18.48 -8.99
CA LYS A 65 -17.10 17.36 -9.09
C LYS A 65 -16.96 16.43 -7.89
N THR A 66 -15.74 16.06 -7.54
CA THR A 66 -15.46 15.17 -6.39
C THR A 66 -15.75 15.88 -5.07
N GLU A 67 -15.43 17.17 -4.97
CA GLU A 67 -15.77 17.98 -3.79
C GLU A 67 -17.28 18.00 -3.52
N LEU A 68 -18.09 18.33 -4.54
CA LEU A 68 -19.54 18.36 -4.41
C LEU A 68 -20.13 16.98 -4.11
N TRP A 69 -19.56 15.95 -4.72
CA TRP A 69 -19.96 14.56 -4.46
C TRP A 69 -19.68 14.15 -3.02
N LEU A 70 -18.48 14.45 -2.49
CA LEU A 70 -18.12 14.14 -1.10
C LEU A 70 -19.04 14.87 -0.12
N VAL A 71 -19.30 16.17 -0.34
CA VAL A 71 -20.25 16.94 0.46
C VAL A 71 -21.61 16.28 0.49
N ALA A 72 -22.13 15.81 -0.67
CA ALA A 72 -23.41 15.13 -0.73
C ALA A 72 -23.42 13.80 0.06
N GLN A 73 -22.33 13.03 0.04
CA GLN A 73 -22.23 11.80 0.85
C GLN A 73 -22.21 12.09 2.35
N VAL A 74 -21.47 13.12 2.78
CA VAL A 74 -21.42 13.54 4.19
C VAL A 74 -22.78 14.09 4.65
N GLU A 75 -23.47 14.83 3.79
CA GLU A 75 -24.82 15.33 4.07
C GLU A 75 -25.82 14.17 4.27
N ARG A 76 -25.71 13.09 3.48
CA ARG A 76 -26.52 11.87 3.65
C ARG A 76 -26.35 11.28 5.06
N LEU A 77 -25.08 11.11 5.52
CA LEU A 77 -24.79 10.64 6.88
C LEU A 77 -25.44 11.54 7.94
N ALA A 78 -25.17 12.83 7.85
CA ALA A 78 -25.63 13.79 8.85
C ALA A 78 -27.16 13.93 8.90
N SER A 79 -27.85 13.82 7.75
CA SER A 79 -29.32 13.80 7.66
C SER A 79 -29.92 12.60 8.37
N GLU A 80 -29.20 11.47 8.42
CA GLU A 80 -29.59 10.28 9.18
C GLU A 80 -29.12 10.35 10.66
N GLY A 81 -28.59 11.50 11.09
CA GLY A 81 -28.12 11.70 12.45
C GLY A 81 -26.74 11.04 12.75
N ILE A 82 -25.99 10.67 11.73
CA ILE A 82 -24.67 10.05 11.85
C ILE A 82 -23.60 11.14 11.77
N TRP A 83 -22.64 11.13 12.71
CA TRP A 83 -21.53 12.06 12.70
C TRP A 83 -20.49 11.68 11.63
N PHE A 84 -19.94 12.68 10.97
CA PHE A 84 -18.72 12.53 10.17
C PHE A 84 -17.58 13.32 10.80
N LEU A 85 -16.57 12.60 11.29
CA LEU A 85 -15.39 13.20 11.92
C LEU A 85 -14.14 12.77 11.15
N ALA A 86 -13.36 13.72 10.66
CA ALA A 86 -12.16 13.43 9.92
C ALA A 86 -10.96 14.21 10.46
N CYS A 87 -9.75 13.66 10.35
CA CYS A 87 -8.54 14.42 10.55
C CYS A 87 -7.83 14.65 9.21
N CYS A 88 -6.99 15.67 9.12
CA CYS A 88 -6.12 15.90 7.98
C CYS A 88 -4.89 15.00 8.06
N GLY A 89 -4.47 14.43 6.93
CA GLY A 89 -3.23 13.68 6.79
C GLY A 89 -2.13 14.45 6.05
N ASN A 90 -1.15 13.73 5.51
CA ASN A 90 -0.03 14.34 4.80
C ASN A 90 -0.38 14.73 3.36
N HIS A 91 -1.33 14.05 2.71
CA HIS A 91 -1.82 14.42 1.37
C HIS A 91 -2.83 15.57 1.40
N ASP A 92 -3.56 15.74 2.50
CA ASP A 92 -4.58 16.77 2.66
C ASP A 92 -4.39 17.64 3.92
N PRO A 93 -3.20 18.24 4.14
CA PRO A 93 -2.90 18.96 5.36
C PRO A 93 -3.80 20.16 5.55
N GLY A 94 -4.09 20.50 6.81
CA GLY A 94 -5.04 21.55 7.18
C GLY A 94 -4.66 22.97 6.75
N ALA A 95 -3.38 23.20 6.43
CA ALA A 95 -2.89 24.45 5.85
C ALA A 95 -3.13 24.57 4.34
N SER A 96 -3.27 23.43 3.63
CA SER A 96 -3.65 23.48 2.22
C SER A 96 -5.09 23.97 2.11
N HIS A 97 -5.32 24.89 1.19
CA HIS A 97 -6.63 25.47 0.97
C HIS A 97 -7.55 24.47 0.26
N LEU A 98 -7.93 23.43 0.97
CA LEU A 98 -8.96 22.54 0.49
C LEU A 98 -10.23 23.34 0.29
N ARG A 99 -10.71 23.42 -0.94
CA ARG A 99 -12.05 23.94 -1.24
C ARG A 99 -13.11 23.12 -0.51
N ALA A 100 -12.86 21.84 -0.30
CA ALA A 100 -13.61 20.97 0.61
C ALA A 100 -13.60 21.44 2.08
N ALA A 101 -12.84 22.46 2.43
CA ALA A 101 -13.01 23.19 3.67
C ALA A 101 -14.46 23.69 3.87
N LYS A 102 -15.27 23.68 2.84
CA LYS A 102 -16.73 23.85 2.97
C LYS A 102 -17.41 22.74 3.75
N LEU A 103 -16.79 21.58 3.97
CA LEU A 103 -17.30 20.60 4.93
C LEU A 103 -17.35 21.13 6.37
N GLY A 104 -16.51 22.10 6.72
CA GLY A 104 -16.46 22.68 8.06
C GLY A 104 -16.72 24.19 8.14
N VAL A 105 -17.00 24.86 7.02
CA VAL A 105 -17.14 26.33 6.99
C VAL A 105 -18.62 26.74 7.05
N GLU A 106 -18.83 27.91 7.66
CA GLU A 106 -20.11 28.58 7.92
C GLU A 106 -21.18 28.36 6.84
N ALA A 107 -22.32 27.89 7.29
CA ALA A 107 -23.46 27.64 6.41
C ALA A 107 -23.91 28.93 5.72
N PRO A 108 -24.19 28.89 4.43
CA PRO A 108 -24.66 30.04 3.69
C PRO A 108 -26.08 30.50 4.10
N SER A 109 -26.82 29.66 4.84
CA SER A 109 -28.11 30.04 5.45
C SER A 109 -28.36 29.29 6.75
N PRO A 110 -29.21 29.78 7.66
CA PRO A 110 -29.57 29.10 8.90
C PRO A 110 -30.22 27.72 8.68
N GLU A 111 -30.91 27.52 7.57
CA GLU A 111 -31.64 26.28 7.25
C GLU A 111 -30.74 25.23 6.61
N ALA A 112 -29.70 25.64 5.86
CA ALA A 112 -28.69 24.76 5.31
C ALA A 112 -27.66 24.28 6.34
N ALA A 113 -27.77 24.77 7.58
CA ALA A 113 -26.75 24.62 8.60
C ALA A 113 -26.87 23.36 9.46
N ASP A 114 -28.02 22.69 9.44
CA ASP A 114 -28.33 21.67 10.46
C ASP A 114 -27.44 20.41 10.34
N TRP A 115 -27.23 19.92 9.15
CA TRP A 115 -26.38 18.75 8.91
C TRP A 115 -24.91 18.97 9.28
N ARG A 116 -24.39 20.19 9.11
CA ARG A 116 -22.99 20.54 9.45
C ARG A 116 -22.67 20.47 10.93
N ARG A 117 -23.67 20.48 11.80
CA ARG A 117 -23.48 20.29 13.24
C ARG A 117 -22.97 18.91 13.61
N ARG A 118 -23.11 17.94 12.70
CA ARG A 118 -22.61 16.57 12.84
C ARG A 118 -21.36 16.29 12.02
N VAL A 119 -20.66 17.35 11.61
CA VAL A 119 -19.41 17.25 10.83
C VAL A 119 -18.32 17.99 11.56
N HIS A 120 -17.18 17.35 11.77
CA HIS A 120 -16.00 17.99 12.33
C HIS A 120 -14.74 17.54 11.61
N LEU A 121 -13.87 18.51 11.28
CA LEU A 121 -12.58 18.26 10.63
C LEU A 121 -11.46 18.75 11.55
N PHE A 122 -10.68 17.83 12.09
CA PHE A 122 -9.47 18.10 12.87
C PHE A 122 -8.35 18.54 11.92
N ARG A 123 -8.08 19.83 11.86
CA ARG A 123 -7.17 20.46 10.88
C ARG A 123 -5.85 20.94 11.47
N ARG A 124 -5.73 20.91 12.79
CA ARG A 124 -4.58 21.46 13.51
C ARG A 124 -3.81 20.38 14.23
N PRO A 125 -2.48 20.58 14.42
CA PRO A 125 -1.63 19.60 15.12
C PRO A 125 -1.82 19.64 16.65
N VAL A 126 -2.91 20.22 17.11
CA VAL A 126 -3.28 20.30 18.53
C VAL A 126 -4.56 19.49 18.71
N PRO A 127 -4.54 18.49 19.61
CA PRO A 127 -5.72 17.67 19.87
C PRO A 127 -6.89 18.51 20.39
N GLU A 128 -8.05 18.24 19.85
CA GLU A 128 -9.32 18.80 20.28
C GLU A 128 -10.34 17.68 20.49
N ALA A 129 -11.24 17.86 21.47
CA ALA A 129 -12.24 16.86 21.83
C ALA A 129 -13.62 17.26 21.30
N VAL A 130 -14.29 16.34 20.61
CA VAL A 130 -15.65 16.47 20.12
C VAL A 130 -16.54 15.48 20.85
N ARG A 131 -17.59 15.98 21.50
CA ARG A 131 -18.59 15.14 22.15
C ARG A 131 -19.63 14.71 21.12
N VAL A 132 -19.68 13.41 20.86
CA VAL A 132 -20.62 12.79 19.93
C VAL A 132 -21.95 12.56 20.63
N THR A 133 -23.05 12.94 19.97
CA THR A 133 -24.40 12.76 20.47
C THR A 133 -25.19 11.80 19.58
N ASP A 134 -26.14 11.09 20.18
CA ASP A 134 -27.15 10.32 19.46
C ASP A 134 -28.16 11.22 18.74
N ARG A 135 -29.19 10.60 18.15
CA ARG A 135 -30.26 11.32 17.44
C ARG A 135 -31.13 12.16 18.36
N ASP A 136 -31.19 11.80 19.65
CA ASP A 136 -31.96 12.49 20.69
C ASP A 136 -31.14 13.59 21.40
N GLY A 137 -29.88 13.75 21.06
CA GLY A 137 -28.96 14.75 21.61
C GLY A 137 -28.22 14.29 22.89
N ASN A 138 -28.36 13.04 23.30
CA ASN A 138 -27.61 12.49 24.44
C ASN A 138 -26.17 12.21 24.05
N ALA A 139 -25.24 12.57 24.91
CA ALA A 139 -23.82 12.28 24.68
C ALA A 139 -23.56 10.76 24.81
N ILE A 140 -22.93 10.17 23.79
CA ILE A 140 -22.66 8.73 23.69
C ILE A 140 -21.18 8.38 23.58
N GLY A 141 -20.34 9.36 23.22
CA GLY A 141 -18.90 9.16 23.09
C GLY A 141 -18.14 10.47 22.94
N ILE A 142 -16.83 10.39 23.05
CA ILE A 142 -15.91 11.51 22.83
C ILE A 142 -14.87 11.07 21.79
N VAL A 143 -14.69 11.86 20.74
CA VAL A 143 -13.61 11.69 19.77
C VAL A 143 -12.58 12.80 20.01
N VAL A 144 -11.36 12.42 20.33
CA VAL A 144 -10.22 13.33 20.40
C VAL A 144 -9.41 13.18 19.14
N GLY A 145 -9.19 14.25 18.40
CA GLY A 145 -8.49 14.21 17.13
C GLY A 145 -7.48 15.34 16.97
N ALA A 146 -6.47 15.09 16.14
CA ALA A 146 -5.52 16.09 15.65
C ALA A 146 -5.23 15.82 14.17
N GLY A 147 -4.96 16.88 13.40
CA GLY A 147 -4.65 16.78 11.98
C GLY A 147 -3.29 17.38 11.65
N HIS A 148 -2.70 16.97 10.54
CA HIS A 148 -1.48 17.56 10.01
C HIS A 148 -1.70 19.01 9.63
N ALA A 149 -0.81 19.91 10.04
CA ALA A 149 -0.80 21.30 9.58
C ALA A 149 -0.07 21.42 8.23
N SER A 150 0.89 20.55 7.97
CA SER A 150 1.68 20.51 6.74
C SER A 150 1.84 19.07 6.24
N ALA A 151 2.18 18.90 4.96
CA ALA A 151 2.40 17.57 4.38
C ALA A 151 3.54 16.79 5.08
N ALA A 152 4.57 17.49 5.55
CA ALA A 152 5.70 16.91 6.27
C ALA A 152 5.62 17.22 7.77
N GLU A 153 4.54 16.80 8.44
CA GLU A 153 4.41 16.97 9.89
C GLU A 153 5.46 16.10 10.62
N ALA A 154 6.38 16.77 11.31
CA ALA A 154 7.49 16.09 11.97
C ALA A 154 7.25 15.86 13.48
N GLY A 155 6.25 16.53 14.07
CA GLY A 155 5.93 16.47 15.49
C GLY A 155 5.21 15.18 15.87
N ASN A 156 5.48 14.67 17.07
CA ASN A 156 4.68 13.61 17.67
C ASN A 156 3.34 14.18 18.17
N LEU A 157 2.30 14.08 17.35
CA LEU A 157 0.99 14.60 17.70
C LEU A 157 0.32 13.74 18.79
N ALA A 158 0.56 12.43 18.83
CA ALA A 158 -0.03 11.53 19.80
C ALA A 158 0.39 11.87 21.25
N ALA A 159 1.61 12.38 21.44
CA ALA A 159 2.12 12.77 22.75
C ALA A 159 1.31 13.91 23.40
N ALA A 160 0.62 14.73 22.60
CA ALA A 160 -0.16 15.87 23.08
C ALA A 160 -1.62 15.52 23.42
N PHE A 161 -2.08 14.29 23.13
CA PHE A 161 -3.47 13.90 23.44
C PHE A 161 -3.72 13.93 24.95
N PRO A 162 -4.82 14.52 25.40
CA PRO A 162 -5.13 14.66 26.84
C PRO A 162 -5.58 13.32 27.43
N ASP A 163 -5.39 13.18 28.73
CA ASP A 163 -6.15 12.19 29.49
C ASP A 163 -7.57 12.73 29.70
N VAL A 164 -8.57 11.93 29.35
CA VAL A 164 -9.99 12.31 29.42
C VAL A 164 -10.66 11.38 30.43
N ASP A 165 -10.89 11.88 31.64
CA ASP A 165 -11.62 11.15 32.68
C ASP A 165 -13.14 11.35 32.51
N GLU A 166 -13.72 10.53 31.63
CA GLU A 166 -15.14 10.56 31.31
C GLU A 166 -15.82 9.22 31.53
N THR A 167 -17.11 9.27 31.77
CA THR A 167 -17.98 8.06 31.87
C THR A 167 -18.40 7.56 30.48
N LEU A 168 -17.98 8.24 29.42
CA LEU A 168 -18.22 7.91 28.02
C LEU A 168 -17.00 7.21 27.40
N PRO A 169 -17.20 6.39 26.35
CA PRO A 169 -16.07 5.85 25.61
C PRO A 169 -15.32 6.99 24.91
N VAL A 170 -13.98 6.96 24.97
CA VAL A 170 -13.08 7.90 24.34
C VAL A 170 -12.35 7.23 23.18
N VAL A 171 -12.36 7.87 22.01
CA VAL A 171 -11.72 7.40 20.79
C VAL A 171 -10.71 8.42 20.30
N GLY A 172 -9.47 8.00 20.07
CA GLY A 172 -8.45 8.80 19.40
C GLY A 172 -8.57 8.71 17.89
N LEU A 173 -8.46 9.84 17.17
CA LEU A 173 -8.46 9.90 15.71
C LEU A 173 -7.21 10.65 15.23
N LEU A 174 -6.32 9.94 14.50
CA LEU A 174 -5.03 10.49 14.11
C LEU A 174 -4.47 9.86 12.85
N HIS A 175 -3.83 10.68 12.01
CA HIS A 175 -3.02 10.21 10.88
C HIS A 175 -1.54 10.25 11.29
N THR A 176 -0.88 9.08 11.43
CA THR A 176 0.42 8.97 12.11
C THR A 176 1.18 7.72 11.69
N HIS A 177 2.50 7.82 11.72
CA HIS A 177 3.39 6.66 11.63
C HIS A 177 3.75 6.15 13.03
N VAL A 178 3.26 4.97 13.41
CA VAL A 178 3.66 4.34 14.69
C VAL A 178 5.01 3.66 14.51
N ALA A 179 6.03 4.10 15.27
CA ALA A 179 7.35 3.49 15.29
C ALA A 179 7.27 2.15 16.04
N THR A 180 7.15 1.06 15.30
CA THR A 180 7.23 -0.31 15.81
C THR A 180 8.46 -1.00 15.24
N ALA A 181 8.89 -2.13 15.86
CA ALA A 181 10.00 -2.95 15.36
C ALA A 181 9.76 -3.51 13.94
N HIS A 182 8.52 -3.46 13.45
CA HIS A 182 8.12 -3.84 12.11
C HIS A 182 7.72 -2.61 11.29
N ALA A 183 8.56 -1.57 11.30
CA ALA A 183 8.37 -0.40 10.45
C ALA A 183 8.18 -0.87 9.00
N SER A 184 7.00 -0.58 8.43
CA SER A 184 6.68 -0.94 7.07
C SER A 184 7.65 -0.25 6.11
N GLU A 185 8.43 -1.04 5.39
CA GLU A 185 9.30 -0.55 4.33
C GLU A 185 8.44 0.24 3.32
N GLY A 186 8.80 1.49 3.07
CA GLY A 186 8.25 2.30 1.98
C GLY A 186 7.26 3.40 2.36
N HIS A 187 6.99 3.66 3.63
CA HIS A 187 6.23 4.85 4.05
C HIS A 187 7.14 5.89 4.71
N ASP A 188 6.93 7.15 4.37
CA ASP A 188 7.60 8.29 5.00
C ASP A 188 7.17 8.41 6.47
N ARG A 189 8.06 8.85 7.34
CA ARG A 189 7.81 8.97 8.78
C ARG A 189 7.17 10.31 9.12
N TYR A 190 5.89 10.46 8.84
CA TYR A 190 5.15 11.67 9.19
C TYR A 190 4.44 11.52 10.54
N ALA A 191 4.38 12.62 11.30
CA ALA A 191 3.78 12.68 12.64
C ALA A 191 4.13 11.45 13.50
N PRO A 192 5.43 11.11 13.68
CA PRO A 192 5.83 9.84 14.28
C PRO A 192 5.33 9.72 15.73
N SER A 193 4.79 8.55 16.08
CA SER A 193 4.31 8.21 17.42
C SER A 193 4.91 6.89 17.91
N THR A 194 4.78 6.61 19.19
CA THR A 194 5.33 5.41 19.84
C THR A 194 4.26 4.67 20.62
N ALA A 195 4.50 3.41 20.96
CA ALA A 195 3.58 2.63 21.80
C ALA A 195 3.28 3.31 23.14
N ALA A 196 4.28 3.96 23.76
CA ALA A 196 4.14 4.66 25.04
C ALA A 196 3.14 5.81 24.97
N ASP A 197 2.96 6.45 23.81
CA ASP A 197 1.99 7.54 23.65
C ASP A 197 0.54 7.04 23.81
N TYR A 198 0.28 5.79 23.44
CA TYR A 198 -1.03 5.14 23.53
C TYR A 198 -1.24 4.45 24.88
N GLU A 199 -0.21 3.84 25.44
CA GLU A 199 -0.25 3.13 26.72
C GLU A 199 -0.64 4.04 27.91
N ARG A 200 -0.23 5.31 27.87
CA ARG A 200 -0.52 6.29 28.93
C ARG A 200 -1.98 6.73 29.00
N LEU A 201 -2.81 6.43 27.97
CA LEU A 201 -4.18 6.88 27.84
C LEU A 201 -5.16 5.72 27.85
N ALA A 202 -6.18 5.79 28.68
CA ALA A 202 -7.23 4.79 28.78
C ALA A 202 -8.33 4.96 27.70
N TYR A 203 -7.94 5.23 26.45
CA TYR A 203 -8.88 5.33 25.34
C TYR A 203 -9.41 3.97 24.95
N SER A 204 -10.70 3.93 24.64
CA SER A 204 -11.36 2.67 24.23
C SER A 204 -10.88 2.18 22.87
N TYR A 205 -10.46 3.10 21.99
CA TYR A 205 -10.00 2.79 20.65
C TYR A 205 -9.16 3.92 20.06
N TRP A 206 -8.21 3.58 19.20
CA TRP A 206 -7.46 4.51 18.39
C TRP A 206 -7.66 4.21 16.91
N ALA A 207 -8.29 5.15 16.20
CA ALA A 207 -8.51 5.11 14.76
C ALA A 207 -7.33 5.81 14.06
N LEU A 208 -6.45 5.02 13.44
CA LEU A 208 -5.26 5.52 12.75
C LEU A 208 -5.34 5.37 11.24
N GLY A 209 -4.77 6.35 10.51
CA GLY A 209 -4.46 6.32 9.08
C GLY A 209 -2.97 6.49 8.81
N HIS A 210 -2.57 6.51 7.54
CA HIS A 210 -1.21 6.60 7.00
C HIS A 210 -0.66 5.25 6.48
N ILE A 211 -0.92 4.15 7.15
CA ILE A 211 -0.48 2.84 6.71
C ILE A 211 -1.63 2.15 5.96
N HIS A 212 -1.44 1.94 4.66
CA HIS A 212 -2.47 1.37 3.77
C HIS A 212 -2.74 -0.12 4.00
N LYS A 213 -2.01 -0.75 4.92
CA LYS A 213 -2.22 -2.12 5.34
C LYS A 213 -3.04 -2.16 6.62
N ARG A 214 -4.18 -2.86 6.56
CA ARG A 214 -5.02 -3.15 7.73
C ARG A 214 -4.25 -3.95 8.77
N GLN A 215 -4.12 -3.41 9.99
CA GLN A 215 -3.40 -4.08 11.08
C GLN A 215 -3.62 -3.42 12.43
N ARG A 216 -3.38 -4.18 13.51
CA ARG A 216 -3.16 -3.61 14.85
C ARG A 216 -1.78 -2.96 14.87
N ALA A 217 -1.72 -1.68 15.21
CA ALA A 217 -0.48 -0.90 15.19
C ALA A 217 0.41 -1.16 16.41
N VAL A 218 -0.22 -1.40 17.58
CA VAL A 218 0.50 -1.69 18.84
C VAL A 218 -0.07 -2.96 19.46
N ALA A 219 0.79 -3.94 19.68
CA ALA A 219 0.39 -5.21 20.27
C ALA A 219 -0.23 -5.02 21.68
N GLY A 220 -1.37 -5.66 21.92
CA GLY A 220 -2.07 -5.60 23.20
C GLY A 220 -2.89 -4.34 23.47
N LEU A 221 -2.79 -3.31 22.62
CA LEU A 221 -3.56 -2.07 22.74
C LEU A 221 -4.64 -1.95 21.63
N PRO A 222 -5.74 -1.22 21.87
CA PRO A 222 -6.80 -1.00 20.88
C PRO A 222 -6.40 0.08 19.85
N VAL A 223 -5.24 -0.08 19.20
CA VAL A 223 -4.64 0.85 18.25
C VAL A 223 -4.57 0.22 16.88
N PHE A 224 -5.32 0.76 15.90
CA PHE A 224 -5.52 0.10 14.62
C PHE A 224 -5.37 1.04 13.43
N TYR A 225 -4.72 0.56 12.39
CA TYR A 225 -4.80 1.08 11.03
C TYR A 225 -5.91 0.36 10.27
N ALA A 226 -6.87 1.11 9.74
CA ALA A 226 -7.92 0.52 8.90
C ALA A 226 -7.37 0.06 7.54
N GLY A 227 -6.25 0.64 7.11
CA GLY A 227 -5.75 0.55 5.75
C GLY A 227 -6.52 1.45 4.79
N ASN A 228 -6.12 1.49 3.54
CA ASN A 228 -6.82 2.28 2.55
C ASN A 228 -8.15 1.65 2.13
N LEU A 229 -9.10 2.51 1.76
CA LEU A 229 -10.47 2.10 1.43
C LEU A 229 -10.57 1.35 0.10
N GLN A 230 -9.72 1.69 -0.87
CA GLN A 230 -9.60 1.04 -2.19
C GLN A 230 -8.10 0.83 -2.51
N GLY A 231 -7.73 -0.36 -2.93
CA GLY A 231 -6.36 -0.63 -3.40
C GLY A 231 -6.02 0.20 -4.64
N ARG A 232 -4.91 0.93 -4.60
CA ARG A 232 -4.51 1.86 -5.66
C ARG A 232 -3.51 1.26 -6.65
N ASN A 233 -2.79 0.24 -6.20
CA ASN A 233 -1.73 -0.37 -6.98
C ASN A 233 -1.47 -1.82 -6.52
N PRO A 234 -0.68 -2.61 -7.26
CA PRO A 234 -0.43 -4.02 -6.96
C PRO A 234 0.34 -4.32 -5.67
N ARG A 235 0.79 -3.31 -4.92
CA ARG A 235 1.38 -3.51 -3.58
C ARG A 235 0.30 -3.51 -2.48
N GLU A 236 -0.89 -3.01 -2.81
CA GLU A 236 -2.02 -2.87 -1.90
C GLU A 236 -3.06 -3.97 -2.15
N THR A 237 -2.63 -5.22 -2.03
CA THR A 237 -3.41 -6.42 -2.35
C THR A 237 -4.49 -6.76 -1.31
N GLY A 238 -5.40 -7.67 -1.72
CA GLY A 238 -6.44 -8.22 -0.87
C GLY A 238 -7.64 -7.30 -0.68
N GLU A 239 -8.54 -7.71 0.20
CA GLU A 239 -9.73 -6.96 0.53
C GLU A 239 -9.42 -5.62 1.20
N LYS A 240 -10.10 -4.57 0.74
CA LYS A 240 -10.01 -3.21 1.27
C LYS A 240 -11.37 -2.75 1.76
N GLY A 241 -11.37 -1.92 2.84
CA GLY A 241 -12.62 -1.52 3.48
C GLY A 241 -12.38 -0.70 4.74
N GLY A 242 -13.15 -0.95 5.78
CA GLY A 242 -13.06 -0.25 7.05
C GLY A 242 -13.31 -1.17 8.24
N TYR A 243 -13.23 -0.61 9.43
CA TYR A 243 -13.52 -1.28 10.68
C TYR A 243 -14.82 -0.78 11.30
N VAL A 244 -15.73 -1.67 11.62
CA VAL A 244 -16.85 -1.39 12.53
C VAL A 244 -16.40 -1.61 13.96
N VAL A 245 -16.68 -0.66 14.82
CA VAL A 245 -16.23 -0.65 16.20
C VAL A 245 -17.41 -0.38 17.14
N GLU A 246 -17.53 -1.13 18.19
CA GLU A 246 -18.41 -0.86 19.32
C GLU A 246 -17.58 -0.55 20.55
N ALA A 247 -17.49 0.73 20.92
CA ALA A 247 -16.69 1.20 22.03
C ALA A 247 -17.52 1.36 23.30
N HIS A 248 -16.97 0.92 24.43
CA HIS A 248 -17.54 1.05 25.76
C HIS A 248 -16.59 1.86 26.67
N PRO A 249 -17.13 2.56 27.69
CA PRO A 249 -16.30 3.33 28.59
C PRO A 249 -15.20 2.46 29.25
N ARG A 250 -13.94 2.91 29.18
CA ARG A 250 -12.78 2.28 29.82
C ARG A 250 -12.55 0.81 29.45
N ALA A 251 -13.08 0.38 28.32
CA ALA A 251 -12.87 -0.96 27.77
C ALA A 251 -12.22 -0.89 26.41
N ALA A 252 -11.18 -1.68 26.18
CA ALA A 252 -10.55 -1.82 24.88
C ALA A 252 -11.55 -2.44 23.89
N ALA A 253 -11.75 -1.77 22.75
CA ALA A 253 -12.63 -2.26 21.69
C ALA A 253 -11.84 -3.05 20.65
N GLU A 254 -12.43 -4.13 20.16
CA GLU A 254 -11.92 -4.92 19.04
C GLU A 254 -12.76 -4.60 17.80
N PRO A 255 -12.12 -4.27 16.67
CA PRO A 255 -12.83 -3.92 15.45
C PRO A 255 -13.19 -5.16 14.63
N GLU A 256 -14.32 -5.08 13.93
CA GLU A 256 -14.73 -6.01 12.88
C GLU A 256 -14.47 -5.40 11.51
N PHE A 257 -13.81 -6.14 10.62
CA PHE A 257 -13.55 -5.66 9.27
C PHE A 257 -14.74 -5.86 8.35
N VAL A 258 -15.05 -4.81 7.55
CA VAL A 258 -16.07 -4.86 6.50
C VAL A 258 -15.44 -4.43 5.17
N PRO A 259 -15.49 -5.27 4.12
CA PRO A 259 -14.98 -4.94 2.80
C PRO A 259 -15.92 -3.97 2.08
N PHE A 260 -15.36 -2.94 1.43
CA PHE A 260 -16.11 -1.95 0.65
C PHE A 260 -15.57 -1.77 -0.77
N ALA A 261 -14.31 -2.15 -1.02
CA ALA A 261 -13.67 -1.95 -2.31
C ALA A 261 -14.32 -2.80 -3.40
N PRO A 262 -14.76 -2.21 -4.54
CA PRO A 262 -15.27 -2.98 -5.68
C PRO A 262 -14.18 -3.56 -6.57
N VAL A 263 -12.92 -3.11 -6.43
CA VAL A 263 -11.79 -3.64 -7.19
C VAL A 263 -10.72 -4.15 -6.22
N ARG A 264 -10.30 -5.39 -6.42
CA ARG A 264 -9.27 -6.04 -5.61
C ARG A 264 -8.00 -6.25 -6.43
N TRP A 265 -6.88 -5.76 -5.91
CA TRP A 265 -5.57 -6.09 -6.43
C TRP A 265 -5.08 -7.42 -5.84
N GLU A 266 -4.54 -8.27 -6.72
CA GLU A 266 -3.87 -9.50 -6.32
C GLU A 266 -2.48 -9.61 -6.94
N ARG A 267 -1.60 -10.36 -6.29
CA ARG A 267 -0.25 -10.64 -6.76
C ARG A 267 -0.07 -12.14 -6.87
N LEU A 268 0.37 -12.59 -8.05
CA LEU A 268 0.66 -13.98 -8.35
C LEU A 268 2.15 -14.14 -8.63
N GLU A 269 2.85 -14.75 -7.69
CA GLU A 269 4.28 -15.06 -7.83
C GLU A 269 4.43 -16.49 -8.38
N ILE A 270 5.20 -16.64 -9.44
CA ILE A 270 5.46 -17.93 -10.09
C ILE A 270 6.96 -18.08 -10.28
N ASP A 271 7.56 -18.98 -9.53
CA ASP A 271 9.00 -19.27 -9.50
C ASP A 271 9.39 -20.52 -10.32
N ALA A 272 8.40 -21.30 -10.77
CA ALA A 272 8.57 -22.47 -11.62
C ALA A 272 7.60 -22.40 -12.80
N LEU A 273 8.13 -22.07 -13.97
CA LEU A 273 7.34 -22.11 -15.20
C LEU A 273 7.25 -23.55 -15.73
N PRO A 274 6.15 -23.90 -16.45
CA PRO A 274 6.05 -25.18 -17.10
C PRO A 274 7.26 -25.45 -18.02
N ASP A 275 7.70 -26.66 -18.09
CA ASP A 275 8.75 -27.15 -19.00
C ASP A 275 8.25 -27.13 -20.47
N SER A 276 7.79 -25.96 -20.91
CA SER A 276 7.21 -25.75 -22.24
C SER A 276 7.85 -24.56 -22.91
N ASN A 277 8.22 -24.73 -24.17
CA ASN A 277 8.68 -23.65 -25.03
C ASN A 277 7.51 -22.89 -25.70
N ALA A 278 6.26 -23.24 -25.38
CA ALA A 278 5.08 -22.67 -26.00
C ALA A 278 4.42 -21.59 -25.10
N LEU A 279 4.40 -20.36 -25.54
CA LEU A 279 3.70 -19.26 -24.86
C LEU A 279 2.23 -19.59 -24.58
N ALA A 280 1.56 -20.32 -25.51
CA ALA A 280 0.17 -20.74 -25.34
C ALA A 280 -0.06 -21.59 -24.07
N VAL A 281 0.89 -22.45 -23.69
CA VAL A 281 0.80 -23.25 -22.46
C VAL A 281 0.95 -22.37 -21.22
N LEU A 282 1.86 -21.40 -21.26
CA LEU A 282 2.00 -20.42 -20.18
C LEU A 282 0.71 -19.60 -20.01
N VAL A 283 0.17 -19.06 -21.09
CA VAL A 283 -1.07 -18.26 -21.06
C VAL A 283 -2.24 -19.06 -20.50
N GLU A 284 -2.39 -20.33 -20.88
CA GLU A 284 -3.44 -21.21 -20.37
C GLU A 284 -3.29 -21.45 -18.85
N ASP A 285 -2.07 -21.71 -18.37
CA ASP A 285 -1.80 -21.89 -16.94
C ASP A 285 -2.07 -20.60 -16.15
N LEU A 286 -1.64 -19.45 -16.66
CA LEU A 286 -1.91 -18.15 -16.05
C LEU A 286 -3.41 -17.84 -15.99
N ALA A 287 -4.14 -18.07 -17.09
CA ALA A 287 -5.59 -17.86 -17.14
C ALA A 287 -6.33 -18.74 -16.12
N ARG A 288 -5.93 -19.98 -15.98
CA ARG A 288 -6.49 -20.92 -14.99
C ARG A 288 -6.23 -20.44 -13.55
N ARG A 289 -5.02 -19.96 -13.26
CA ARG A 289 -4.66 -19.43 -11.92
C ARG A 289 -5.43 -18.16 -11.59
N ILE A 290 -5.59 -17.24 -12.53
CA ILE A 290 -6.42 -16.03 -12.37
C ILE A 290 -7.89 -16.45 -12.15
N GLY A 291 -8.39 -17.43 -12.94
CA GLY A 291 -9.74 -17.96 -12.78
C GLY A 291 -10.01 -18.50 -11.38
N ALA A 292 -9.06 -19.19 -10.77
CA ALA A 292 -9.18 -19.70 -9.41
C ALA A 292 -9.27 -18.57 -8.35
N MET A 293 -8.70 -17.39 -8.62
CA MET A 293 -8.85 -16.22 -7.73
C MET A 293 -10.28 -15.67 -7.75
N TRP A 294 -10.98 -15.75 -8.89
CA TRP A 294 -12.37 -15.32 -9.02
C TRP A 294 -13.34 -16.14 -8.18
N GLU A 295 -13.09 -17.43 -7.98
CA GLU A 295 -13.95 -18.30 -7.18
C GLU A 295 -14.07 -17.84 -5.72
N SER A 296 -13.10 -17.05 -5.25
CA SER A 296 -13.05 -16.49 -3.90
C SER A 296 -13.35 -14.99 -3.83
N ALA A 297 -13.67 -14.35 -4.97
CA ALA A 297 -13.85 -12.90 -5.04
C ALA A 297 -15.22 -12.53 -5.62
N SER A 298 -15.92 -11.64 -4.91
CA SER A 298 -17.15 -10.98 -5.41
C SER A 298 -16.87 -9.70 -6.19
N ASP A 299 -15.60 -9.24 -6.19
CA ASP A 299 -15.18 -7.93 -6.70
C ASP A 299 -14.40 -8.07 -8.00
N GLU A 300 -14.28 -6.98 -8.78
CA GLU A 300 -13.42 -6.97 -9.96
C GLU A 300 -11.96 -7.19 -9.58
N LEU A 301 -11.24 -8.01 -10.35
CA LEU A 301 -9.83 -8.32 -10.10
C LEU A 301 -8.90 -7.49 -10.99
N ALA A 302 -7.84 -6.97 -10.38
CA ALA A 302 -6.65 -6.47 -11.05
C ALA A 302 -5.45 -7.30 -10.55
N VAL A 303 -4.67 -7.88 -11.46
CA VAL A 303 -3.65 -8.88 -11.10
C VAL A 303 -2.28 -8.44 -11.57
N ARG A 304 -1.29 -8.51 -10.68
CA ARG A 304 0.13 -8.50 -11.05
C ARG A 304 0.69 -9.91 -10.98
N ILE A 305 1.26 -10.36 -12.10
CA ILE A 305 1.93 -11.65 -12.22
C ILE A 305 3.43 -11.38 -12.24
N GLU A 306 4.17 -12.01 -11.35
CA GLU A 306 5.63 -11.91 -11.26
C GLU A 306 6.23 -13.29 -11.57
N LEU A 307 6.89 -13.37 -12.72
CA LEU A 307 7.53 -14.59 -13.18
C LEU A 307 9.02 -14.56 -12.83
N SER A 308 9.50 -15.62 -12.22
CA SER A 308 10.92 -15.80 -11.87
C SER A 308 11.41 -17.21 -12.20
N GLY A 309 12.73 -17.42 -12.06
CA GLY A 309 13.36 -18.70 -12.36
C GLY A 309 13.87 -18.84 -13.80
N THR A 310 14.18 -20.06 -14.20
CA THR A 310 14.78 -20.33 -15.51
C THR A 310 13.73 -20.87 -16.48
N SER A 311 13.59 -20.23 -17.66
CA SER A 311 12.61 -20.64 -18.67
C SER A 311 13.12 -20.39 -20.09
N PRO A 312 12.88 -21.30 -21.04
CA PRO A 312 13.13 -21.08 -22.47
C PRO A 312 12.35 -19.87 -23.03
N LEU A 313 11.23 -19.51 -22.38
CA LEU A 313 10.39 -18.36 -22.75
C LEU A 313 10.97 -17.01 -22.33
N ALA A 314 12.00 -16.99 -21.48
CA ALA A 314 12.57 -15.75 -20.94
C ALA A 314 12.96 -14.74 -22.02
N ARG A 315 13.45 -15.20 -23.19
CA ARG A 315 13.79 -14.32 -24.32
C ARG A 315 12.57 -13.66 -24.95
N ALA A 316 11.53 -14.43 -25.21
CA ALA A 316 10.27 -13.92 -25.78
C ALA A 316 9.59 -12.95 -24.80
N LEU A 317 9.57 -13.30 -23.51
CA LEU A 317 8.96 -12.51 -22.46
C LEU A 317 9.74 -11.24 -22.05
N ARG A 318 10.94 -10.99 -22.61
CA ARG A 318 11.64 -9.70 -22.51
C ARG A 318 11.07 -8.64 -23.42
N ASP A 319 10.38 -9.02 -24.50
CA ASP A 319 9.74 -8.11 -25.42
C ASP A 319 8.51 -7.47 -24.77
N ASP A 320 8.47 -6.13 -24.69
CA ASP A 320 7.37 -5.37 -24.09
C ASP A 320 6.05 -5.58 -24.82
N GLU A 321 6.11 -5.71 -26.15
CA GLU A 321 4.95 -5.93 -27.00
C GLU A 321 4.34 -7.31 -26.74
N GLU A 322 5.19 -8.34 -26.66
CA GLU A 322 4.75 -9.71 -26.35
C GLU A 322 4.08 -9.77 -24.97
N ARG A 323 4.71 -9.15 -23.95
CA ARG A 323 4.09 -9.08 -22.62
C ARG A 323 2.75 -8.36 -22.61
N ARG A 324 2.63 -7.28 -23.38
CA ARG A 324 1.37 -6.55 -23.52
C ARG A 324 0.30 -7.40 -24.17
N GLN A 325 0.61 -8.11 -25.25
CA GLN A 325 -0.33 -9.01 -25.95
C GLN A 325 -0.78 -10.15 -25.04
N ILE A 326 0.13 -10.75 -24.28
CA ILE A 326 -0.20 -11.78 -23.28
C ILE A 326 -1.15 -11.20 -22.22
N ALA A 327 -0.88 -10.02 -21.69
CA ALA A 327 -1.73 -9.38 -20.70
C ALA A 327 -3.14 -9.11 -21.26
N GLU A 328 -3.24 -8.63 -22.49
CA GLU A 328 -4.53 -8.39 -23.17
C GLU A 328 -5.31 -9.70 -23.42
N ASP A 329 -4.63 -10.77 -23.83
CA ASP A 329 -5.26 -12.09 -23.99
C ASP A 329 -5.76 -12.64 -22.65
N LEU A 330 -4.97 -12.50 -21.57
CA LEU A 330 -5.38 -12.89 -20.23
C LEU A 330 -6.59 -12.11 -19.74
N ILE A 331 -6.63 -10.80 -19.97
CA ILE A 331 -7.80 -9.95 -19.65
C ILE A 331 -9.03 -10.46 -20.40
N GLY A 332 -8.89 -10.71 -21.71
CA GLY A 332 -9.99 -11.22 -22.54
C GLY A 332 -10.54 -12.58 -22.09
N ARG A 333 -9.67 -13.48 -21.62
CA ARG A 333 -10.04 -14.83 -21.17
C ARG A 333 -10.65 -14.85 -19.77
N THR A 334 -10.13 -14.00 -18.88
CA THR A 334 -10.46 -14.07 -17.45
C THR A 334 -11.47 -13.02 -17.01
N GLY A 335 -11.66 -11.94 -17.76
CA GLY A 335 -12.46 -10.81 -17.38
C GLY A 335 -11.80 -9.91 -16.32
N ALA A 336 -10.50 -10.10 -16.03
CA ALA A 336 -9.78 -9.23 -15.12
C ALA A 336 -9.73 -7.78 -15.63
N LEU A 337 -9.87 -6.81 -14.74
CA LEU A 337 -9.80 -5.38 -15.06
C LEU A 337 -8.42 -4.99 -15.61
N GLU A 338 -7.37 -5.55 -15.01
CA GLU A 338 -5.98 -5.29 -15.35
C GLU A 338 -5.15 -6.55 -15.12
N VAL A 339 -4.22 -6.82 -16.04
CA VAL A 339 -3.16 -7.82 -15.83
C VAL A 339 -1.83 -7.15 -16.11
N GLN A 340 -0.92 -7.19 -15.13
CA GLN A 340 0.44 -6.70 -15.25
C GLN A 340 1.40 -7.88 -15.19
N LEU A 341 2.20 -8.08 -16.25
CA LEU A 341 3.18 -9.16 -16.31
C LEU A 341 4.59 -8.59 -16.05
N ARG A 342 5.24 -9.09 -14.99
CA ARG A 342 6.62 -8.79 -14.63
C ARG A 342 7.48 -10.03 -14.87
N THR A 343 8.62 -9.85 -15.52
CA THR A 343 9.50 -10.93 -15.95
C THR A 343 10.96 -10.68 -15.58
N ASP A 344 11.20 -9.68 -14.75
CA ASP A 344 12.54 -9.25 -14.33
C ASP A 344 13.33 -10.37 -13.61
N GLY A 345 12.61 -11.32 -12.99
CA GLY A 345 13.17 -12.50 -12.34
C GLY A 345 13.44 -13.70 -13.25
N LEU A 346 13.15 -13.58 -14.57
CA LEU A 346 13.35 -14.69 -15.50
C LEU A 346 14.77 -14.73 -16.09
N SER A 347 15.37 -15.91 -16.09
CA SER A 347 16.62 -16.22 -16.77
C SER A 347 16.39 -17.25 -17.89
N GLN A 348 17.23 -17.21 -18.92
CA GLN A 348 17.23 -18.26 -19.93
C GLN A 348 17.96 -19.51 -19.41
N PRO A 349 17.49 -20.73 -19.77
CA PRO A 349 18.32 -21.90 -19.61
C PRO A 349 19.56 -21.74 -20.50
N PHE A 350 20.68 -22.05 -19.96
CA PHE A 350 21.93 -22.08 -20.72
C PHE A 350 22.58 -23.45 -20.60
N ASP A 351 23.14 -23.94 -21.71
CA ASP A 351 24.05 -25.07 -21.67
C ASP A 351 25.48 -24.52 -21.51
N PRO A 352 26.17 -24.82 -20.39
CA PRO A 352 27.53 -24.40 -20.19
C PRO A 352 28.50 -24.89 -21.28
N VAL A 353 28.16 -25.93 -22.00
CA VAL A 353 28.97 -26.46 -23.12
C VAL A 353 28.75 -25.65 -24.39
N GLU A 354 27.48 -25.41 -24.78
CA GLU A 354 27.15 -24.58 -25.95
C GLU A 354 27.65 -23.13 -25.76
N LEU A 355 27.55 -22.60 -24.56
CA LEU A 355 28.00 -21.23 -24.27
C LEU A 355 29.50 -21.09 -24.52
N ARG A 356 30.31 -22.10 -24.19
CA ARG A 356 31.76 -22.09 -24.38
C ARG A 356 32.20 -22.21 -25.85
N GLU A 357 31.40 -22.89 -26.65
CA GLU A 357 31.66 -23.07 -28.07
C GLU A 357 31.14 -21.90 -28.90
N SER A 358 30.37 -20.99 -28.30
CA SER A 358 29.82 -19.84 -29.01
C SER A 358 30.87 -18.75 -29.20
N PRO A 359 30.89 -18.02 -30.35
CA PRO A 359 31.82 -16.94 -30.61
C PRO A 359 31.41 -15.65 -29.88
N THR A 360 31.11 -15.72 -28.60
CA THR A 360 30.66 -14.57 -27.80
C THR A 360 31.73 -14.07 -26.86
N VAL A 361 31.62 -12.81 -26.43
CA VAL A 361 32.50 -12.20 -25.41
C VAL A 361 32.42 -12.97 -24.10
N VAL A 362 31.22 -13.46 -23.74
CA VAL A 362 31.00 -14.25 -22.53
C VAL A 362 31.73 -15.57 -22.58
N ALA A 363 31.66 -16.28 -23.72
CA ALA A 363 32.42 -17.53 -23.92
C ALA A 363 33.93 -17.33 -23.76
N LYS A 364 34.44 -16.24 -24.36
CA LYS A 364 35.84 -15.85 -24.25
C LYS A 364 36.28 -15.52 -22.83
N ALA A 365 35.40 -14.81 -22.11
CA ALA A 365 35.65 -14.48 -20.67
C ALA A 365 35.65 -15.75 -19.81
N LEU A 366 34.70 -16.69 -20.04
CA LEU A 366 34.69 -17.99 -19.34
C LEU A 366 35.89 -18.84 -19.63
N GLU A 367 36.39 -18.83 -20.89
CA GLU A 367 37.64 -19.49 -21.26
C GLU A 367 38.83 -18.90 -20.52
N LEU A 368 38.90 -17.56 -20.43
CA LEU A 368 39.96 -16.83 -19.73
C LEU A 368 39.95 -17.12 -18.22
N ILE A 369 38.77 -17.09 -17.59
CA ILE A 369 38.60 -17.39 -16.16
C ILE A 369 39.14 -18.79 -15.86
N ARG A 370 38.79 -19.79 -16.68
CA ARG A 370 39.29 -21.16 -16.53
C ARG A 370 40.79 -21.29 -16.73
N ALA A 371 41.30 -20.60 -17.75
CA ALA A 371 42.74 -20.58 -17.97
C ALA A 371 43.47 -20.03 -16.77
N ALA A 372 42.93 -18.94 -16.17
CA ALA A 372 43.48 -18.30 -14.96
C ALA A 372 43.35 -19.20 -13.69
N GLU A 373 42.25 -20.01 -13.60
CA GLU A 373 42.08 -20.98 -12.52
C GLU A 373 43.12 -22.11 -12.61
N ALA A 374 43.49 -22.50 -13.85
CA ALA A 374 44.45 -23.59 -14.11
C ALA A 374 45.90 -23.14 -14.07
N ASP A 375 46.19 -21.88 -14.35
CA ASP A 375 47.55 -21.31 -14.45
C ASP A 375 47.77 -20.14 -13.49
N PRO A 376 48.46 -20.36 -12.38
CA PRO A 376 48.74 -19.31 -11.38
C PRO A 376 49.56 -18.14 -11.92
N GLU A 377 50.40 -18.33 -12.96
CA GLU A 377 51.15 -17.25 -13.57
C GLU A 377 50.28 -16.34 -14.41
N LEU A 378 49.34 -16.92 -15.15
CA LEU A 378 48.32 -16.20 -15.90
C LEU A 378 47.44 -15.40 -14.93
N LEU A 379 47.00 -16.00 -13.81
CA LEU A 379 46.18 -15.37 -12.80
C LEU A 379 46.93 -14.12 -12.20
N GLU A 380 48.20 -14.24 -11.87
CA GLU A 380 48.97 -13.10 -11.40
C GLU A 380 49.12 -11.98 -12.46
N SER A 381 49.23 -12.35 -13.73
CA SER A 381 49.37 -11.41 -14.86
C SER A 381 48.07 -10.62 -15.14
N LEU A 382 46.92 -11.18 -14.81
CA LEU A 382 45.59 -10.56 -14.96
C LEU A 382 45.21 -9.68 -13.76
N ALA A 383 45.96 -9.76 -12.65
CA ALA A 383 45.65 -8.99 -11.45
C ALA A 383 45.81 -7.49 -11.69
N PRO A 384 44.84 -6.63 -11.30
CA PRO A 384 44.97 -5.18 -11.38
C PRO A 384 46.22 -4.69 -10.62
N GLU A 385 46.91 -3.65 -11.13
CA GLU A 385 48.11 -3.10 -10.51
C GLU A 385 47.92 -2.66 -9.06
N ASP A 386 46.74 -2.14 -8.73
CA ASP A 386 46.39 -1.72 -7.35
C ASP A 386 46.31 -2.90 -6.38
N LEU A 387 45.84 -4.05 -6.84
CA LEU A 387 45.87 -5.30 -6.06
C LEU A 387 47.27 -5.85 -5.87
N ALA A 388 48.15 -5.59 -6.84
CA ALA A 388 49.55 -5.97 -6.79
C ALA A 388 50.31 -5.31 -5.63
N THR A 389 49.88 -4.16 -5.18
CA THR A 389 50.47 -3.40 -4.07
C THR A 389 49.83 -3.68 -2.71
N ALA A 390 48.63 -4.20 -2.67
CA ALA A 390 47.83 -4.42 -1.44
C ALA A 390 48.13 -5.76 -0.72
N VAL A 391 48.61 -6.78 -1.45
CA VAL A 391 48.91 -8.11 -0.91
C VAL A 391 50.35 -8.51 -1.26
N SER A 392 51.09 -9.04 -0.31
CA SER A 392 52.51 -9.46 -0.49
C SER A 392 52.63 -10.48 -1.62
N ALA A 393 53.67 -10.37 -2.44
CA ALA A 393 53.92 -11.33 -3.52
C ALA A 393 54.16 -12.74 -2.98
N GLY A 394 53.68 -13.78 -3.68
CA GLY A 394 53.92 -15.19 -3.36
C GLY A 394 52.66 -16.00 -3.17
N GLU A 395 52.75 -17.07 -2.40
CA GLU A 395 51.69 -18.07 -2.24
C GLU A 395 50.40 -17.49 -1.63
N GLU A 396 50.50 -16.53 -0.73
CA GLU A 396 49.41 -15.85 -0.07
C GLU A 396 48.58 -15.00 -1.07
N ARG A 397 49.27 -14.34 -2.01
CA ARG A 397 48.65 -13.57 -3.09
C ARG A 397 47.90 -14.47 -4.07
N ARG A 398 48.52 -15.60 -4.44
CA ARG A 398 47.86 -16.58 -5.34
C ARG A 398 46.59 -17.14 -4.72
N ALA A 399 46.64 -17.49 -3.44
CA ALA A 399 45.46 -17.97 -2.72
C ALA A 399 44.32 -16.92 -2.67
N TYR A 400 44.68 -15.64 -2.46
CA TYR A 400 43.74 -14.54 -2.46
C TYR A 400 43.09 -14.32 -3.84
N LEU A 401 43.92 -14.31 -4.91
CA LEU A 401 43.41 -14.16 -6.28
C LEU A 401 42.52 -15.36 -6.71
N ALA A 402 42.92 -16.57 -6.32
CA ALA A 402 42.12 -17.76 -6.55
C ALA A 402 40.75 -17.72 -5.84
N ALA A 403 40.74 -17.17 -4.62
CA ALA A 403 39.48 -16.96 -3.89
C ALA A 403 38.56 -15.93 -4.57
N LEU A 404 39.12 -14.87 -5.17
CA LEU A 404 38.35 -13.90 -5.96
C LEU A 404 37.76 -14.47 -7.25
N LEU A 405 38.41 -15.45 -7.88
CA LEU A 405 37.88 -16.15 -9.06
C LEU A 405 36.78 -17.14 -8.71
N SER A 406 36.78 -17.64 -7.47
CA SER A 406 35.80 -18.64 -7.05
C SER A 406 34.36 -18.13 -7.21
N GLY A 407 33.57 -18.79 -8.05
CA GLY A 407 32.21 -18.41 -8.37
C GLY A 407 32.06 -17.32 -9.46
N LEU A 408 33.13 -16.70 -9.94
CA LEU A 408 33.09 -15.65 -10.94
C LEU A 408 32.50 -16.13 -12.27
N SER A 409 32.72 -17.39 -12.66
CA SER A 409 32.09 -18.00 -13.82
C SER A 409 30.57 -18.02 -13.71
N ASP A 410 30.04 -18.42 -12.57
CA ASP A 410 28.60 -18.48 -12.32
C ASP A 410 28.01 -17.08 -12.25
N GLU A 411 28.70 -16.15 -11.60
CA GLU A 411 28.28 -14.74 -11.52
C GLU A 411 28.28 -14.07 -12.90
N LEU A 412 29.30 -14.31 -13.72
CA LEU A 412 29.35 -13.78 -15.09
C LEU A 412 28.17 -14.32 -15.93
N ILE A 413 27.91 -15.60 -15.83
CA ILE A 413 26.77 -16.22 -16.50
C ILE A 413 25.46 -15.61 -16.03
N GLN A 414 25.25 -15.52 -14.71
CA GLN A 414 24.02 -14.92 -14.15
C GLN A 414 23.85 -13.47 -14.63
N ARG A 415 24.88 -12.63 -14.55
CA ARG A 415 24.81 -11.24 -15.00
C ARG A 415 24.63 -11.07 -16.50
N SER A 416 25.22 -11.97 -17.31
CA SER A 416 25.09 -11.90 -18.78
C SER A 416 23.71 -12.31 -19.29
N PHE A 417 22.96 -13.05 -18.47
CA PHE A 417 21.62 -13.54 -18.79
C PHE A 417 20.52 -12.97 -17.87
N ALA A 418 20.88 -12.37 -16.72
CA ALA A 418 20.04 -11.42 -16.05
C ALA A 418 20.08 -10.13 -16.87
N GLY A 419 18.98 -9.74 -17.51
CA GLY A 419 18.94 -8.50 -18.28
C GLY A 419 19.38 -7.31 -17.43
N ASP A 420 20.08 -6.34 -18.06
CA ASP A 420 20.45 -5.09 -17.44
C ASP A 420 19.19 -4.42 -16.89
N GLY A 421 18.95 -4.58 -15.58
CA GLY A 421 17.96 -3.83 -14.85
C GLY A 421 18.57 -2.48 -14.47
N GLU A 422 18.49 -1.48 -15.34
CA GLU A 422 18.47 -0.06 -14.99
C GLU A 422 17.06 0.48 -15.08
#